data_e83f3c887ef47a4642d71370f9221cb1
#
_entry.id   e83f3c887ef47a4642d71370f9221cb1
#
_cell.length_a   1.000
_cell.length_b   1.000
_cell.length_c   1.000
_cell.angle_alpha   90.00
_cell.angle_beta   90.00
_cell.angle_gamma   90.00
#
_symmetry.space_group_name_H-M   'P 1'
#
loop_
_entity.id
_entity.type
_entity.pdbx_description
1 polymer ?
#
loop_
_entity_poly.entity_id
_entity_poly.type
_entity_poly.pdbx_seq_one_letter_code
_entity_poly.pdbx_strand_id
1 'polypeptide(L)'
;MHRRNRYLIALLLSILVSALFGYLWRDAPPIPPTLPAHSYAKALRQAHDGQPGAARVLYQQLQRNDLPAIRRAALYDELPNYPSPQALKLARQDLENAEPLVRRAAIASIRRLLPPAQRSLVLGPLLDDSEQSVRFAAVDALLGLDPDAIGLYFGPLQSALEQYQQALEQQPEDADAQVHLARLYLHENDYTLADTALQRIAHRGRTRERQRFLPTFAGDDDAAAAVLAH
;
A
#
# COMPACT_ATOMS: atom_id res chain seq x y z
N MET A 1 -8.05 -63.71 50.31
CA MET A 1 -8.88 -62.54 49.92
C MET A 1 -8.07 -61.29 49.57
N HIS A 2 -6.83 -61.10 49.99
CA HIS A 2 -6.05 -59.84 49.83
C HIS A 2 -5.52 -59.60 48.43
N ARG A 3 -5.21 -60.60 47.60
CA ARG A 3 -4.66 -60.41 46.26
C ARG A 3 -5.66 -59.79 45.26
N ARG A 4 -6.96 -60.24 45.35
CA ARG A 4 -8.01 -59.79 44.44
C ARG A 4 -8.32 -58.25 44.59
N ASN A 5 -8.28 -57.77 45.81
CA ASN A 5 -8.49 -56.35 46.10
C ASN A 5 -7.34 -55.44 45.58
N ARG A 6 -6.10 -55.94 45.57
CA ARG A 6 -4.95 -55.18 45.06
C ARG A 6 -5.05 -54.98 43.56
N TYR A 7 -5.54 -55.98 42.80
CA TYR A 7 -5.74 -55.84 41.36
C TYR A 7 -6.90 -54.89 41.03
N LEU A 8 -7.97 -54.91 41.82
CA LEU A 8 -9.11 -53.99 41.66
C LEU A 8 -8.69 -52.55 41.93
N ILE A 9 -7.88 -52.29 42.94
CA ILE A 9 -7.35 -50.95 43.26
C ILE A 9 -6.41 -50.46 42.14
N ALA A 10 -5.54 -51.34 41.64
CA ALA A 10 -4.63 -50.99 40.54
C ALA A 10 -5.40 -50.66 39.25
N LEU A 11 -6.45 -51.40 38.93
CA LEU A 11 -7.32 -51.16 37.78
C LEU A 11 -8.06 -49.82 37.91
N LEU A 12 -8.63 -49.53 39.08
CA LEU A 12 -9.31 -48.25 39.34
C LEU A 12 -8.35 -47.06 39.25
N LEU A 13 -7.12 -47.18 39.77
CA LEU A 13 -6.07 -46.15 39.65
C LEU A 13 -5.67 -45.91 38.18
N SER A 14 -5.54 -46.96 37.39
CA SER A 14 -5.18 -46.83 35.98
C SER A 14 -6.29 -46.14 35.16
N ILE A 15 -7.56 -46.42 35.44
CA ILE A 15 -8.72 -45.77 34.82
C ILE A 15 -8.75 -44.28 35.22
N LEU A 16 -8.49 -43.97 36.50
CA LEU A 16 -8.49 -42.61 37.01
C LEU A 16 -7.38 -41.78 36.42
N VAL A 17 -6.17 -42.36 36.27
CA VAL A 17 -5.02 -41.70 35.60
C VAL A 17 -5.33 -41.47 34.12
N SER A 18 -5.90 -42.42 33.41
CA SER A 18 -6.28 -42.26 32.01
C SER A 18 -7.38 -41.23 31.82
N ALA A 19 -8.35 -41.16 32.72
CA ALA A 19 -9.42 -40.14 32.68
C ALA A 19 -8.87 -38.75 32.99
N LEU A 20 -7.96 -38.62 33.96
CA LEU A 20 -7.29 -37.36 34.30
C LEU A 20 -6.41 -36.87 33.15
N PHE A 21 -5.68 -37.78 32.50
CA PHE A 21 -4.86 -37.47 31.33
C PHE A 21 -5.74 -37.02 30.15
N GLY A 22 -6.85 -37.70 29.89
CA GLY A 22 -7.81 -37.30 28.85
C GLY A 22 -8.47 -35.96 29.16
N TYR A 23 -8.75 -35.66 30.44
CA TYR A 23 -9.32 -34.38 30.86
C TYR A 23 -8.31 -33.23 30.69
N LEU A 24 -7.06 -33.43 31.08
CA LEU A 24 -5.99 -32.44 30.92
C LEU A 24 -5.65 -32.14 29.44
N TRP A 25 -5.84 -33.12 28.55
CA TRP A 25 -5.63 -32.95 27.12
C TRP A 25 -6.85 -32.38 26.39
N ARG A 26 -8.02 -32.43 26.99
CA ARG A 26 -9.27 -31.92 26.39
C ARG A 26 -9.29 -30.40 26.28
N ASP A 27 -8.62 -29.71 27.20
CA ASP A 27 -8.52 -28.24 27.24
C ASP A 27 -7.21 -27.70 26.65
N ALA A 28 -6.42 -28.55 25.99
CA ALA A 28 -5.31 -28.05 25.19
C ALA A 28 -5.91 -27.13 24.10
N PRO A 29 -5.59 -25.81 24.09
CA PRO A 29 -6.09 -24.95 23.04
C PRO A 29 -5.70 -25.59 21.71
N PRO A 30 -6.59 -25.61 20.70
CA PRO A 30 -6.24 -26.12 19.39
C PRO A 30 -4.99 -25.40 18.97
N ILE A 31 -3.91 -26.15 18.69
CA ILE A 31 -2.68 -25.59 18.12
C ILE A 31 -3.17 -24.83 16.90
N PRO A 32 -3.08 -23.48 16.88
CA PRO A 32 -3.54 -22.74 15.72
C PRO A 32 -2.80 -23.35 14.53
N PRO A 33 -3.49 -23.66 13.41
CA PRO A 33 -2.84 -24.24 12.27
C PRO A 33 -1.66 -23.31 11.97
N THR A 34 -0.44 -23.77 12.19
CA THR A 34 0.77 -23.11 11.74
C THR A 34 0.65 -23.18 10.23
N LEU A 35 -0.05 -22.20 9.66
CA LEU A 35 -0.03 -21.97 8.24
C LEU A 35 1.45 -21.93 7.89
N PRO A 36 1.95 -22.78 6.96
CA PRO A 36 3.32 -22.73 6.54
C PRO A 36 3.56 -21.27 6.21
N ALA A 37 4.47 -20.65 6.93
CA ALA A 37 4.76 -19.24 6.76
C ALA A 37 5.27 -19.08 5.33
N HIS A 38 4.33 -18.87 4.40
CA HIS A 38 4.70 -18.35 3.10
C HIS A 38 5.43 -17.07 3.42
N SER A 39 6.76 -17.08 3.23
CA SER A 39 7.54 -15.90 3.53
C SER A 39 6.89 -14.76 2.76
N TYR A 40 6.78 -13.59 3.38
CA TYR A 40 6.30 -12.37 2.73
C TYR A 40 6.88 -12.22 1.30
N ALA A 41 8.20 -12.45 1.15
CA ALA A 41 8.88 -12.36 -0.14
C ALA A 41 8.36 -13.37 -1.18
N LYS A 42 7.95 -14.56 -0.76
CA LYS A 42 7.35 -15.55 -1.66
C LYS A 42 5.94 -15.11 -2.07
N ALA A 43 5.14 -14.63 -1.13
CA ALA A 43 3.78 -14.14 -1.40
C ALA A 43 3.79 -12.96 -2.37
N LEU A 44 4.68 -11.99 -2.14
CA LEU A 44 4.84 -10.82 -3.01
C LEU A 44 5.25 -11.23 -4.43
N ARG A 45 6.25 -12.11 -4.58
CA ARG A 45 6.65 -12.61 -5.91
C ARG A 45 5.54 -13.37 -6.61
N GLN A 46 4.83 -14.27 -5.90
CA GLN A 46 3.70 -14.99 -6.49
C GLN A 46 2.60 -14.04 -6.98
N ALA A 47 2.34 -12.96 -6.20
CA ALA A 47 1.38 -11.95 -6.59
C ALA A 47 1.86 -11.13 -7.79
N HIS A 48 3.12 -10.73 -7.80
CA HIS A 48 3.72 -9.98 -8.91
C HIS A 48 3.73 -10.78 -10.21
N ASP A 49 4.09 -12.06 -10.13
CA ASP A 49 4.20 -12.96 -11.29
C ASP A 49 2.84 -13.53 -11.76
N GLY A 50 1.74 -13.21 -11.09
CA GLY A 50 0.40 -13.73 -11.45
C GLY A 50 0.24 -15.24 -11.27
N GLN A 51 1.00 -15.88 -10.38
CA GLN A 51 1.03 -17.33 -10.23
C GLN A 51 -0.29 -17.89 -9.68
N PRO A 52 -0.68 -19.14 -10.03
CA PRO A 52 -1.87 -19.78 -9.49
C PRO A 52 -1.90 -19.75 -7.94
N GLY A 53 -3.04 -19.34 -7.37
CA GLY A 53 -3.21 -19.23 -5.92
C GLY A 53 -2.61 -17.96 -5.28
N ALA A 54 -2.00 -17.05 -6.06
CA ALA A 54 -1.41 -15.80 -5.59
C ALA A 54 -2.38 -14.93 -4.78
N ALA A 55 -3.62 -14.77 -5.25
CA ALA A 55 -4.66 -14.01 -4.55
C ALA A 55 -4.87 -14.53 -3.11
N ARG A 56 -4.96 -15.84 -2.94
CA ARG A 56 -5.16 -16.44 -1.61
C ARG A 56 -4.00 -16.13 -0.67
N VAL A 57 -2.77 -16.28 -1.16
CA VAL A 57 -1.57 -16.04 -0.35
C VAL A 57 -1.43 -14.55 -0.02
N LEU A 58 -1.72 -13.66 -0.99
CA LEU A 58 -1.73 -12.21 -0.80
C LEU A 58 -2.71 -11.79 0.31
N TYR A 59 -3.96 -12.28 0.25
CA TYR A 59 -4.97 -11.97 1.27
C TYR A 59 -4.59 -12.51 2.64
N GLN A 60 -4.02 -13.72 2.73
CA GLN A 60 -3.50 -14.28 3.98
C GLN A 60 -2.41 -13.41 4.59
N GLN A 61 -1.50 -12.86 3.77
CA GLN A 61 -0.48 -11.93 4.28
C GLN A 61 -1.10 -10.61 4.77
N LEU A 62 -2.05 -10.03 4.05
CA LEU A 62 -2.73 -8.80 4.46
C LEU A 62 -3.61 -8.96 5.72
N GLN A 63 -4.03 -10.19 6.06
CA GLN A 63 -4.74 -10.47 7.31
C GLN A 63 -3.82 -10.53 8.54
N ARG A 64 -2.51 -10.54 8.37
CA ARG A 64 -1.55 -10.55 9.48
C ARG A 64 -1.47 -9.18 10.13
N ASN A 65 -1.39 -9.17 11.47
CA ASN A 65 -1.24 -7.95 12.25
C ASN A 65 0.24 -7.63 12.59
N ASP A 66 1.15 -8.56 12.31
CA ASP A 66 2.58 -8.46 12.64
C ASP A 66 3.46 -7.99 11.48
N LEU A 67 2.87 -7.60 10.35
CA LEU A 67 3.63 -7.09 9.22
C LEU A 67 4.06 -5.64 9.44
N PRO A 68 5.35 -5.33 9.24
CA PRO A 68 5.80 -3.94 9.17
C PRO A 68 5.04 -3.14 8.11
N ALA A 69 4.76 -1.85 8.38
CA ALA A 69 3.98 -0.99 7.50
C ALA A 69 4.46 -0.98 6.04
N ILE A 70 5.78 -0.92 5.83
CA ILE A 70 6.37 -0.95 4.48
C ILE A 70 6.06 -2.24 3.71
N ARG A 71 6.05 -3.39 4.39
CA ARG A 71 5.73 -4.67 3.78
C ARG A 71 4.24 -4.80 3.49
N ARG A 72 3.40 -4.26 4.39
CA ARG A 72 1.96 -4.22 4.21
C ARG A 72 1.58 -3.32 3.03
N ALA A 73 2.18 -2.15 2.94
CA ALA A 73 2.00 -1.23 1.81
C ALA A 73 2.37 -1.87 0.46
N ALA A 74 3.51 -2.56 0.38
CA ALA A 74 3.92 -3.23 -0.86
C ALA A 74 2.97 -4.36 -1.31
N LEU A 75 2.24 -5.01 -0.38
CA LEU A 75 1.20 -5.98 -0.77
C LEU A 75 -0.03 -5.28 -1.37
N TYR A 76 -0.30 -4.03 -0.97
CA TYR A 76 -1.38 -3.23 -1.54
C TYR A 76 -1.10 -2.81 -2.99
N ASP A 77 0.14 -2.70 -3.41
CA ASP A 77 0.48 -2.41 -4.81
C ASP A 77 0.05 -3.53 -5.75
N GLU A 78 0.08 -4.79 -5.27
CA GLU A 78 -0.34 -5.97 -6.02
C GLU A 78 -1.84 -6.28 -5.87
N LEU A 79 -2.50 -5.78 -4.83
CA LEU A 79 -3.88 -6.13 -4.51
C LEU A 79 -4.89 -5.85 -5.65
N PRO A 80 -4.79 -4.74 -6.39
CA PRO A 80 -5.69 -4.45 -7.50
C PRO A 80 -5.60 -5.43 -8.67
N ASN A 81 -4.54 -6.21 -8.77
CA ASN A 81 -4.41 -7.26 -9.79
C ASN A 81 -5.28 -8.49 -9.47
N TYR A 82 -5.83 -8.55 -8.25
CA TYR A 82 -6.67 -9.64 -7.73
C TYR A 82 -8.00 -9.09 -7.19
N PRO A 83 -8.85 -8.48 -8.04
CA PRO A 83 -10.07 -7.84 -7.59
C PRO A 83 -11.06 -8.87 -7.05
N SER A 84 -11.58 -8.61 -5.85
CA SER A 84 -12.60 -9.44 -5.21
C SER A 84 -13.27 -8.66 -4.07
N PRO A 85 -14.43 -9.12 -3.55
CA PRO A 85 -15.01 -8.56 -2.34
C PRO A 85 -14.06 -8.61 -1.14
N GLN A 86 -13.21 -9.65 -1.06
CA GLN A 86 -12.20 -9.78 -0.01
C GLN A 86 -11.08 -8.75 -0.14
N ALA A 87 -10.59 -8.50 -1.37
CA ALA A 87 -9.60 -7.46 -1.63
C ALA A 87 -10.12 -6.08 -1.20
N LEU A 88 -11.35 -5.75 -1.58
CA LEU A 88 -11.98 -4.49 -1.20
C LEU A 88 -12.19 -4.38 0.31
N LYS A 89 -12.60 -5.46 0.98
CA LYS A 89 -12.75 -5.49 2.43
C LYS A 89 -11.42 -5.20 3.14
N LEU A 90 -10.34 -5.84 2.72
CA LEU A 90 -9.00 -5.64 3.29
C LEU A 90 -8.53 -4.20 3.09
N ALA A 91 -8.69 -3.65 1.88
CA ALA A 91 -8.31 -2.28 1.59
C ALA A 91 -9.14 -1.26 2.41
N ARG A 92 -10.46 -1.46 2.55
CA ARG A 92 -11.30 -0.59 3.38
C ARG A 92 -10.91 -0.63 4.86
N GLN A 93 -10.58 -1.80 5.39
CA GLN A 93 -10.16 -1.95 6.79
C GLN A 93 -8.88 -1.17 7.08
N ASP A 94 -7.94 -1.12 6.13
CA ASP A 94 -6.67 -0.44 6.31
C ASP A 94 -6.70 1.07 5.95
N LEU A 95 -7.85 1.62 5.57
CA LEU A 95 -8.06 3.07 5.54
C LEU A 95 -8.01 3.70 6.96
N GLU A 96 -8.26 2.90 7.99
CA GLU A 96 -8.21 3.31 9.41
C GLU A 96 -6.91 2.84 10.10
N ASN A 97 -5.92 2.36 9.35
CA ASN A 97 -4.67 1.86 9.92
C ASN A 97 -3.90 3.00 10.63
N ALA A 98 -3.26 2.69 11.76
CA ALA A 98 -2.47 3.66 12.50
C ALA A 98 -1.32 4.26 11.66
N GLU A 99 -0.75 3.47 10.75
CA GLU A 99 0.38 3.86 9.92
C GLU A 99 -0.07 4.60 8.64
N PRO A 100 0.29 5.88 8.45
CA PRO A 100 -0.10 6.67 7.27
C PRO A 100 0.31 6.02 5.93
N LEU A 101 1.47 5.36 5.91
CA LEU A 101 1.95 4.64 4.73
C LEU A 101 0.97 3.55 4.29
N VAL A 102 0.37 2.84 5.24
CA VAL A 102 -0.62 1.78 4.96
C VAL A 102 -1.93 2.39 4.48
N ARG A 103 -2.40 3.48 5.11
CA ARG A 103 -3.61 4.19 4.66
C ARG A 103 -3.46 4.68 3.21
N ARG A 104 -2.32 5.28 2.86
CA ARG A 104 -2.02 5.72 1.49
C ARG A 104 -2.03 4.57 0.49
N ALA A 105 -1.41 3.45 0.82
CA ALA A 105 -1.38 2.26 -0.03
C ALA A 105 -2.79 1.66 -0.22
N ALA A 106 -3.61 1.66 0.83
CA ALA A 106 -5.01 1.25 0.76
C ALA A 106 -5.84 2.19 -0.14
N ILE A 107 -5.65 3.52 -0.05
CA ILE A 107 -6.28 4.50 -0.96
C ILE A 107 -5.93 4.19 -2.41
N ALA A 108 -4.65 3.99 -2.73
CA ALA A 108 -4.18 3.67 -4.08
C ALA A 108 -4.82 2.37 -4.62
N SER A 109 -4.96 1.35 -3.76
CA SER A 109 -5.65 0.11 -4.11
C SER A 109 -7.14 0.33 -4.37
N ILE A 110 -7.84 1.07 -3.50
CA ILE A 110 -9.28 1.36 -3.66
C ILE A 110 -9.54 2.14 -4.94
N ARG A 111 -8.69 3.09 -5.29
CA ARG A 111 -8.78 3.83 -6.56
C ARG A 111 -8.83 2.90 -7.77
N ARG A 112 -8.10 1.77 -7.73
CA ARG A 112 -8.07 0.79 -8.82
C ARG A 112 -9.16 -0.28 -8.69
N LEU A 113 -9.62 -0.59 -7.48
CA LEU A 113 -10.63 -1.61 -7.22
C LEU A 113 -12.08 -1.11 -7.39
N LEU A 114 -12.32 0.19 -7.13
CA LEU A 114 -13.65 0.76 -7.20
C LEU A 114 -13.86 1.61 -8.46
N PRO A 115 -15.05 1.52 -9.07
CA PRO A 115 -15.45 2.45 -10.12
C PRO A 115 -15.54 3.88 -9.56
N PRO A 116 -15.34 4.90 -10.40
CA PRO A 116 -15.35 6.31 -10.01
C PRO A 116 -16.52 6.71 -9.09
N ALA A 117 -17.75 6.37 -9.45
CA ALA A 117 -18.95 6.73 -8.71
C ALA A 117 -19.03 6.21 -7.25
N GLN A 118 -18.22 5.23 -6.89
CA GLN A 118 -18.21 4.67 -5.52
C GLN A 118 -17.03 5.15 -4.68
N ARG A 119 -16.05 5.85 -5.28
CA ARG A 119 -14.82 6.26 -4.60
C ARG A 119 -15.07 7.32 -3.56
N SER A 120 -15.90 8.32 -3.87
CA SER A 120 -16.16 9.46 -2.97
C SER A 120 -16.72 9.02 -1.62
N LEU A 121 -17.64 8.05 -1.59
CA LEU A 121 -18.22 7.54 -0.36
C LEU A 121 -17.19 6.84 0.55
N VAL A 122 -16.16 6.25 -0.05
CA VAL A 122 -15.15 5.47 0.68
C VAL A 122 -13.93 6.32 1.04
N LEU A 123 -13.48 7.17 0.12
CA LEU A 123 -12.26 7.96 0.27
C LEU A 123 -12.50 9.40 0.73
N GLY A 124 -13.73 9.91 0.59
CA GLY A 124 -14.10 11.27 0.99
C GLY A 124 -13.77 11.61 2.44
N PRO A 125 -14.03 10.73 3.43
CA PRO A 125 -13.63 10.98 4.82
C PRO A 125 -12.14 11.23 5.02
N LEU A 126 -11.28 10.70 4.14
CA LEU A 126 -9.82 10.84 4.23
C LEU A 126 -9.30 12.20 3.72
N LEU A 127 -10.17 13.03 3.16
CA LEU A 127 -9.83 14.44 2.87
C LEU A 127 -9.58 15.25 4.14
N ASP A 128 -10.05 14.77 5.30
CA ASP A 128 -9.84 15.36 6.62
C ASP A 128 -8.93 14.51 7.51
N ASP A 129 -8.12 13.62 6.93
CA ASP A 129 -7.16 12.81 7.69
C ASP A 129 -6.14 13.71 8.41
N SER A 130 -5.72 13.33 9.61
CA SER A 130 -4.72 14.06 10.39
C SER A 130 -3.39 14.23 9.65
N GLU A 131 -3.02 13.23 8.83
CA GLU A 131 -1.79 13.20 8.08
C GLU A 131 -1.93 13.81 6.68
N GLN A 132 -1.17 14.87 6.41
CA GLN A 132 -1.20 15.59 5.14
C GLN A 132 -1.00 14.66 3.93
N SER A 133 -0.07 13.71 4.04
CA SER A 133 0.24 12.77 2.95
C SER A 133 -0.93 11.84 2.62
N VAL A 134 -1.81 11.54 3.58
CA VAL A 134 -3.03 10.75 3.38
C VAL A 134 -4.11 11.61 2.73
N ARG A 135 -4.29 12.87 3.20
CA ARG A 135 -5.21 13.82 2.55
C ARG A 135 -4.88 14.00 1.07
N PHE A 136 -3.59 14.17 0.74
CA PHE A 136 -3.14 14.33 -0.64
C PHE A 136 -3.34 13.08 -1.48
N ALA A 137 -3.15 11.88 -0.91
CA ALA A 137 -3.48 10.64 -1.59
C ALA A 137 -4.99 10.51 -1.88
N ALA A 138 -5.84 10.97 -0.96
CA ALA A 138 -7.28 11.00 -1.16
C ALA A 138 -7.68 12.01 -2.27
N VAL A 139 -7.06 13.19 -2.30
CA VAL A 139 -7.23 14.18 -3.40
C VAL A 139 -6.90 13.54 -4.74
N ASP A 140 -5.70 12.93 -4.88
CA ASP A 140 -5.26 12.28 -6.14
C ASP A 140 -6.21 11.16 -6.59
N ALA A 141 -6.79 10.43 -5.64
CA ALA A 141 -7.72 9.34 -5.93
C ALA A 141 -9.13 9.81 -6.34
N LEU A 142 -9.52 11.02 -5.93
CA LEU A 142 -10.82 11.63 -6.23
C LEU A 142 -10.74 12.65 -7.37
N LEU A 143 -9.54 13.05 -7.76
CA LEU A 143 -9.32 13.99 -8.85
C LEU A 143 -9.90 13.45 -10.16
N GLY A 144 -10.63 14.30 -10.88
CA GLY A 144 -11.26 13.96 -12.15
C GLY A 144 -12.60 13.22 -12.03
N LEU A 145 -13.17 13.09 -10.83
CA LEU A 145 -14.55 12.65 -10.69
C LEU A 145 -15.52 13.80 -11.00
N ASP A 146 -16.65 13.44 -11.60
CA ASP A 146 -17.74 14.40 -11.80
C ASP A 146 -18.21 14.99 -10.47
N PRO A 147 -18.56 16.29 -10.41
CA PRO A 147 -19.05 16.93 -9.20
C PRO A 147 -20.22 16.19 -8.54
N ASP A 148 -21.13 15.62 -9.34
CA ASP A 148 -22.26 14.84 -8.85
C ASP A 148 -21.80 13.53 -8.17
N ALA A 149 -20.73 12.91 -8.66
CA ALA A 149 -20.14 11.72 -8.06
C ALA A 149 -19.37 12.02 -6.76
N ILE A 150 -18.85 13.24 -6.60
CA ILE A 150 -18.20 13.70 -5.38
C ILE A 150 -19.23 14.02 -4.29
N GLY A 151 -20.34 14.65 -4.66
CA GLY A 151 -21.47 14.92 -3.78
C GLY A 151 -21.09 15.78 -2.57
N LEU A 152 -21.39 15.30 -1.36
CA LEU A 152 -21.14 16.04 -0.11
C LEU A 152 -19.66 16.34 0.17
N TYR A 153 -18.73 15.65 -0.48
CA TYR A 153 -17.28 15.86 -0.34
C TYR A 153 -16.72 16.91 -1.31
N PHE A 154 -17.54 17.57 -2.10
CA PHE A 154 -17.09 18.58 -3.06
C PHE A 154 -16.34 19.74 -2.37
N GLY A 155 -16.91 20.34 -1.34
CA GLY A 155 -16.26 21.42 -0.59
C GLY A 155 -14.97 20.99 0.10
N PRO A 156 -14.96 19.88 0.87
CA PRO A 156 -13.73 19.31 1.44
C PRO A 156 -12.67 19.02 0.39
N LEU A 157 -13.04 18.48 -0.78
CA LEU A 157 -12.09 18.20 -1.87
C LEU A 157 -11.46 19.49 -2.41
N GLN A 158 -12.23 20.55 -2.64
CA GLN A 158 -11.71 21.83 -3.12
C GLN A 158 -10.69 22.41 -2.14
N SER A 159 -11.01 22.42 -0.84
CA SER A 159 -10.09 22.91 0.18
C SER A 159 -8.80 22.07 0.27
N ALA A 160 -8.90 20.75 0.19
CA ALA A 160 -7.75 19.87 0.22
C ALA A 160 -6.91 19.98 -1.08
N LEU A 161 -7.54 20.24 -2.23
CA LEU A 161 -6.90 20.45 -3.52
C LEU A 161 -6.03 21.70 -3.51
N GLU A 162 -6.55 22.82 -2.98
CA GLU A 162 -5.77 24.08 -2.84
C GLU A 162 -4.52 23.87 -1.99
N GLN A 163 -4.65 23.16 -0.85
CA GLN A 163 -3.52 22.83 0.02
C GLN A 163 -2.51 21.92 -0.69
N TYR A 164 -3.01 20.95 -1.46
CA TYR A 164 -2.17 20.03 -2.22
C TYR A 164 -1.37 20.75 -3.29
N GLN A 165 -2.03 21.58 -4.10
CA GLN A 165 -1.37 22.40 -5.13
C GLN A 165 -0.29 23.27 -4.52
N GLN A 166 -0.60 24.02 -3.45
CA GLN A 166 0.36 24.87 -2.76
C GLN A 166 1.58 24.06 -2.25
N ALA A 167 1.38 22.88 -1.69
CA ALA A 167 2.46 22.03 -1.21
C ALA A 167 3.36 21.53 -2.36
N LEU A 168 2.78 21.21 -3.52
CA LEU A 168 3.54 20.80 -4.71
C LEU A 168 4.33 21.96 -5.32
N GLU A 169 3.77 23.17 -5.35
CA GLU A 169 4.45 24.37 -5.84
C GLU A 169 5.67 24.74 -5.01
N GLN A 170 5.66 24.43 -3.72
CA GLN A 170 6.80 24.64 -2.82
C GLN A 170 7.95 23.64 -3.06
N GLN A 171 7.75 22.63 -3.92
CA GLN A 171 8.73 21.61 -4.23
C GLN A 171 9.13 21.64 -5.73
N PRO A 172 9.65 22.76 -6.24
CA PRO A 172 9.96 22.89 -7.68
C PRO A 172 11.07 21.95 -8.12
N GLU A 173 11.87 21.45 -7.19
CA GLU A 173 13.00 20.56 -7.45
C GLU A 173 12.62 19.07 -7.41
N ASP A 174 11.44 18.71 -6.92
CA ASP A 174 10.97 17.33 -6.86
C ASP A 174 10.25 16.94 -8.16
N ALA A 175 10.77 15.94 -8.85
CA ALA A 175 10.20 15.46 -10.11
C ALA A 175 8.80 14.86 -9.91
N ASP A 176 8.59 14.13 -8.82
CA ASP A 176 7.28 13.53 -8.51
C ASP A 176 6.25 14.63 -8.21
N ALA A 177 6.65 15.66 -7.43
CA ALA A 177 5.80 16.82 -7.19
C ALA A 177 5.41 17.53 -8.50
N GLN A 178 6.35 17.70 -9.44
CA GLN A 178 6.05 18.32 -10.73
C GLN A 178 5.12 17.46 -11.61
N VAL A 179 5.22 16.13 -11.54
CA VAL A 179 4.25 15.22 -12.22
C VAL A 179 2.85 15.38 -11.64
N HIS A 180 2.73 15.43 -10.32
CA HIS A 180 1.44 15.64 -9.65
C HIS A 180 0.87 17.02 -9.98
N LEU A 181 1.70 18.07 -9.98
CA LEU A 181 1.30 19.44 -10.31
C LEU A 181 0.81 19.54 -11.76
N ALA A 182 1.54 18.93 -12.71
CA ALA A 182 1.08 18.87 -14.10
C ALA A 182 -0.28 18.18 -14.25
N ARG A 183 -0.52 17.13 -13.47
CA ARG A 183 -1.81 16.42 -13.47
C ARG A 183 -2.94 17.30 -12.93
N LEU A 184 -2.68 18.11 -11.89
CA LEU A 184 -3.65 19.08 -11.38
C LEU A 184 -4.00 20.11 -12.42
N TYR A 185 -3.01 20.75 -13.06
CA TYR A 185 -3.24 21.74 -14.10
C TYR A 185 -3.97 21.18 -15.32
N LEU A 186 -3.72 19.91 -15.69
CA LEU A 186 -4.49 19.23 -16.74
C LEU A 186 -5.96 19.07 -16.35
N HIS A 187 -6.25 18.81 -15.08
CA HIS A 187 -7.61 18.71 -14.57
C HIS A 187 -8.33 20.08 -14.63
N GLU A 188 -7.62 21.15 -14.39
CA GLU A 188 -8.10 22.53 -14.47
C GLU A 188 -8.15 23.06 -15.92
N ASN A 189 -7.75 22.25 -16.90
CA ASN A 189 -7.57 22.61 -18.31
C ASN A 189 -6.51 23.71 -18.56
N ASP A 190 -5.61 23.93 -17.60
CA ASP A 190 -4.47 24.83 -17.78
C ASP A 190 -3.27 24.08 -18.39
N TYR A 191 -3.33 23.91 -19.70
CA TYR A 191 -2.31 23.20 -20.46
C TYR A 191 -0.95 23.90 -20.42
N THR A 192 -0.93 25.23 -20.25
CA THR A 192 0.30 26.04 -20.20
C THR A 192 1.10 25.75 -18.93
N LEU A 193 0.44 25.77 -17.79
CA LEU A 193 1.07 25.43 -16.52
C LEU A 193 1.46 23.96 -16.45
N ALA A 194 0.62 23.07 -16.98
CA ALA A 194 0.93 21.65 -17.05
C ALA A 194 2.21 21.38 -17.86
N ASP A 195 2.35 22.01 -19.04
CA ASP A 195 3.55 21.89 -19.88
C ASP A 195 4.80 22.46 -19.17
N THR A 196 4.64 23.60 -18.50
CA THR A 196 5.72 24.21 -17.70
C THR A 196 6.23 23.26 -16.60
N ALA A 197 5.35 22.60 -15.89
CA ALA A 197 5.71 21.63 -14.86
C ALA A 197 6.47 20.43 -15.46
N LEU A 198 6.01 19.89 -16.58
CA LEU A 198 6.66 18.78 -17.28
C LEU A 198 8.03 19.17 -17.87
N GLN A 199 8.17 20.38 -18.41
CA GLN A 199 9.44 20.89 -18.94
C GLN A 199 10.51 21.02 -17.86
N ARG A 200 10.14 21.36 -16.63
CA ARG A 200 11.08 21.40 -15.49
C ARG A 200 11.72 20.02 -15.26
N ILE A 201 10.96 18.94 -15.38
CA ILE A 201 11.47 17.57 -15.25
C ILE A 201 12.43 17.24 -16.40
N ALA A 202 12.02 17.50 -17.65
CA ALA A 202 12.80 17.20 -18.83
C ALA A 202 14.13 17.96 -18.88
N HIS A 203 14.12 19.22 -18.46
CA HIS A 203 15.35 20.03 -18.37
C HIS A 203 16.35 19.45 -17.38
N ARG A 204 15.89 18.95 -16.24
CA ARG A 204 16.75 18.33 -15.21
C ARG A 204 17.33 17.00 -15.61
N GLY A 205 16.56 16.17 -16.32
CA GLY A 205 17.09 14.93 -16.90
C GLY A 205 18.33 15.24 -17.72
N ARG A 206 18.23 16.18 -18.65
CA ARG A 206 19.33 16.64 -19.50
C ARG A 206 20.51 17.25 -18.71
N THR A 207 20.23 17.99 -17.64
CA THR A 207 21.30 18.60 -16.81
C THR A 207 22.04 17.55 -16.00
N ARG A 208 21.32 16.55 -15.42
CA ARG A 208 21.93 15.42 -14.70
C ARG A 208 22.76 14.53 -15.63
N GLU A 209 22.31 14.29 -16.84
CA GLU A 209 23.11 13.57 -17.85
C GLU A 209 24.37 14.36 -18.22
N ARG A 210 24.25 15.64 -18.52
CA ARG A 210 25.43 16.49 -18.77
C ARG A 210 26.43 16.44 -17.60
N GLN A 211 25.98 16.58 -16.37
CA GLN A 211 26.85 16.53 -15.20
C GLN A 211 27.51 15.16 -14.98
N ARG A 212 26.85 14.06 -15.37
CA ARG A 212 27.44 12.71 -15.34
C ARG A 212 28.55 12.51 -16.37
N PHE A 213 28.46 13.18 -17.50
CA PHE A 213 29.46 13.07 -18.60
C PHE A 213 30.60 14.09 -18.50
N LEU A 214 30.39 15.24 -17.86
CA LEU A 214 31.43 16.28 -17.69
C LEU A 214 32.67 15.84 -16.90
N PRO A 215 32.62 15.03 -15.83
CA PRO A 215 33.81 14.60 -15.11
C PRO A 215 34.70 13.63 -15.90
N THR A 216 34.15 12.96 -16.90
CA THR A 216 34.90 11.99 -17.71
C THR A 216 35.82 12.66 -18.73
N PHE A 217 35.59 13.93 -19.03
CA PHE A 217 36.34 14.72 -20.03
C PHE A 217 37.28 15.77 -19.42
N ALA A 218 37.34 15.90 -18.08
CA ALA A 218 38.20 16.87 -17.40
C ALA A 218 39.70 16.58 -17.50
N GLY A 219 40.10 15.61 -18.33
CA GLY A 219 41.50 15.28 -18.61
C GLY A 219 41.94 15.55 -20.06
N ASP A 220 41.04 16.06 -20.92
CA ASP A 220 41.33 16.27 -22.33
C ASP A 220 40.68 17.58 -22.79
N ASP A 221 41.42 18.70 -22.59
CA ASP A 221 40.94 20.07 -22.88
C ASP A 221 40.52 20.28 -24.35
N ASP A 222 41.05 19.46 -25.27
CA ASP A 222 40.71 19.52 -26.70
C ASP A 222 39.39 18.84 -27.07
N ALA A 223 38.94 17.84 -26.29
CA ALA A 223 37.68 17.11 -26.51
C ALA A 223 36.47 17.92 -26.01
N ALA A 224 36.66 18.74 -24.95
CA ALA A 224 35.60 19.55 -24.38
C ALA A 224 35.18 20.70 -25.33
N ALA A 225 36.13 21.25 -26.09
CA ALA A 225 35.86 22.31 -27.07
C ALA A 225 35.07 21.80 -28.29
N ALA A 226 35.26 20.54 -28.69
CA ALA A 226 34.57 19.96 -29.85
C ALA A 226 33.08 19.63 -29.57
N VAL A 227 32.72 19.35 -28.30
CA VAL A 227 31.31 19.04 -27.89
C VAL A 227 30.46 20.30 -27.71
N LEU A 228 31.09 21.45 -27.49
CA LEU A 228 30.41 22.76 -27.32
C LEU A 228 30.18 23.51 -28.65
N ALA A 229 30.70 22.97 -29.78
CA ALA A 229 30.60 23.59 -31.12
C ALA A 229 29.45 22.98 -31.99
N HIS A 230 28.68 22.07 -31.45
CA HIS A 230 27.47 21.46 -32.04
C HIS A 230 26.30 21.56 -31.08
#